data_ad9acd54dd0d5ac02944ec183283046f
#
_entry.id   ad9acd54dd0d5ac02944ec183283046f
#
_cell.length_a   1.000
_cell.length_b   1.000
_cell.length_c   1.000
_cell.angle_alpha   90.00
_cell.angle_beta   90.00
_cell.angle_gamma   90.00
#
_symmetry.space_group_name_H-M   'P 1'
#
loop_
_entity.id
_entity.type
_entity.pdbx_description
1 polymer ?
#
loop_
_entity_poly.entity_id
_entity_poly.type
_entity_poly.pdbx_seq_one_letter_code
_entity_poly.pdbx_strand_id
1 'polypeptide(L)'
;MRRILITGGTGFVGPYLIRFLKSSDVKLIVVSPGETSIRDPEVDYCKADIRNSDDAGAVVRAANPNQIYHLAGMSSVRDSWNNPRLTFDVNVVGSFNIFEAAMGLPSPPRILNVSTSQVYARSDTALTETSPLDPDSPYAATKAMAELLTVQYKNCTSGGIITARAFNHTGPGQSPSFVLPSFAKQLAEMEAGLIPPVLKVGNIEVKRDFTDVRDVVAAYHELLNKARTGEIYNVCSGRAVLLADVLRELQQNCSVAVKLEVDSARLRPIEAPQMFGNLGKIQSETGWRPQVPLESTLKELLAYWRTKIQRDVADDSDALPESLS
;
A
#
# COMPACT_ATOMS: atom_id res chain seq x y z
N MET A 1 -7.88 -24.37 -12.77
CA MET A 1 -6.83 -23.40 -12.39
C MET A 1 -7.49 -22.03 -12.24
N ARG A 2 -7.42 -21.42 -11.06
CA ARG A 2 -8.00 -20.10 -10.74
C ARG A 2 -7.12 -19.00 -11.32
N ARG A 3 -7.70 -18.03 -12.03
CA ARG A 3 -6.99 -16.93 -12.67
C ARG A 3 -7.17 -15.66 -11.85
N ILE A 4 -6.07 -15.05 -11.43
CA ILE A 4 -6.07 -13.85 -10.59
C ILE A 4 -5.32 -12.74 -11.32
N LEU A 5 -6.00 -11.61 -11.51
CA LEU A 5 -5.42 -10.39 -12.06
C LEU A 5 -5.02 -9.43 -10.92
N ILE A 6 -3.80 -8.92 -10.97
CA ILE A 6 -3.28 -7.95 -10.00
C ILE A 6 -2.85 -6.69 -10.74
N THR A 7 -3.58 -5.61 -10.63
CA THR A 7 -3.14 -4.32 -11.14
C THR A 7 -2.24 -3.64 -10.12
N GLY A 8 -1.18 -2.98 -10.56
CA GLY A 8 -0.21 -2.36 -9.65
C GLY A 8 0.64 -3.37 -8.87
N GLY A 9 0.71 -4.63 -9.33
CA GLY A 9 1.44 -5.71 -8.64
C GLY A 9 2.96 -5.54 -8.62
N THR A 10 3.52 -4.53 -9.30
CA THR A 10 4.94 -4.15 -9.22
C THR A 10 5.23 -3.12 -8.12
N GLY A 11 4.21 -2.62 -7.43
CA GLY A 11 4.33 -1.72 -6.29
C GLY A 11 4.70 -2.44 -4.99
N PHE A 12 4.74 -1.72 -3.87
CA PHE A 12 5.16 -2.24 -2.56
C PHE A 12 4.39 -3.49 -2.09
N VAL A 13 3.06 -3.46 -2.17
CA VAL A 13 2.19 -4.56 -1.68
C VAL A 13 2.21 -5.77 -2.63
N GLY A 14 2.44 -5.52 -3.94
CA GLY A 14 2.34 -6.54 -4.98
C GLY A 14 3.21 -7.78 -4.76
N PRO A 15 4.53 -7.66 -4.51
CA PRO A 15 5.40 -8.81 -4.27
C PRO A 15 4.98 -9.66 -3.07
N TYR A 16 4.46 -9.04 -1.99
CA TYR A 16 3.92 -9.76 -0.85
C TYR A 16 2.65 -10.52 -1.21
N LEU A 17 1.74 -9.89 -1.96
CA LEU A 17 0.52 -10.52 -2.42
C LEU A 17 0.79 -11.68 -3.39
N ILE A 18 1.70 -11.49 -4.35
CA ILE A 18 2.13 -12.53 -5.29
C ILE A 18 2.66 -13.75 -4.51
N ARG A 19 3.60 -13.52 -3.57
CA ARG A 19 4.16 -14.61 -2.73
C ARG A 19 3.08 -15.32 -1.92
N PHE A 20 2.13 -14.58 -1.36
CA PHE A 20 1.03 -15.12 -0.56
C PHE A 20 0.06 -15.98 -1.39
N LEU A 21 -0.22 -15.57 -2.64
CA LEU A 21 -1.18 -16.23 -3.52
C LEU A 21 -0.60 -17.40 -4.34
N LYS A 22 0.71 -17.54 -4.41
CA LYS A 22 1.36 -18.60 -5.21
C LYS A 22 0.92 -19.99 -4.73
N SER A 23 0.39 -20.76 -5.67
CA SER A 23 0.11 -22.18 -5.53
C SER A 23 -0.07 -22.82 -6.91
N SER A 24 0.05 -24.14 -7.02
CA SER A 24 0.00 -24.87 -8.30
C SER A 24 -1.34 -24.80 -9.04
N ASP A 25 -2.40 -24.42 -8.36
CA ASP A 25 -3.75 -24.27 -8.92
C ASP A 25 -4.13 -22.82 -9.27
N VAL A 26 -3.20 -21.86 -9.08
CA VAL A 26 -3.42 -20.43 -9.32
C VAL A 26 -2.52 -19.93 -10.44
N LYS A 27 -3.12 -19.24 -11.42
CA LYS A 27 -2.42 -18.47 -12.44
C LYS A 27 -2.47 -16.98 -12.05
N LEU A 28 -1.30 -16.39 -11.80
CA LEU A 28 -1.15 -14.97 -11.47
C LEU A 28 -0.82 -14.16 -12.71
N ILE A 29 -1.55 -13.06 -12.93
CA ILE A 29 -1.34 -12.13 -14.02
C ILE A 29 -1.19 -10.74 -13.41
N VAL A 30 -0.05 -10.10 -13.64
CA VAL A 30 0.28 -8.76 -13.10
C VAL A 30 0.24 -7.74 -14.21
N VAL A 31 -0.45 -6.62 -13.96
CA VAL A 31 -0.56 -5.49 -14.89
C VAL A 31 0.18 -4.29 -14.34
N SER A 32 1.04 -3.71 -15.18
CA SER A 32 1.83 -2.52 -14.88
C SER A 32 1.99 -1.66 -16.13
N PRO A 33 2.04 -0.32 -16.04
CA PRO A 33 2.27 0.55 -17.20
C PRO A 33 3.70 0.49 -17.72
N GLY A 34 4.66 0.05 -16.89
CA GLY A 34 6.08 -0.04 -17.23
C GLY A 34 6.61 -1.46 -17.19
N GLU A 35 7.84 -1.60 -17.70
CA GLU A 35 8.60 -2.82 -17.49
C GLU A 35 9.07 -2.92 -16.02
N THR A 36 9.14 -4.12 -15.51
CA THR A 36 9.68 -4.39 -14.18
C THR A 36 10.94 -5.25 -14.30
N SER A 37 11.99 -4.87 -13.57
CA SER A 37 13.21 -5.66 -13.43
C SER A 37 13.03 -6.85 -12.49
N ILE A 38 12.04 -6.76 -11.58
CA ILE A 38 11.74 -7.83 -10.63
C ILE A 38 10.61 -8.66 -11.23
N ARG A 39 10.95 -9.81 -11.84
CA ARG A 39 9.98 -10.75 -12.40
C ARG A 39 10.09 -12.08 -11.70
N ASP A 40 8.98 -12.57 -11.22
CA ASP A 40 8.85 -13.96 -10.79
C ASP A 40 8.52 -14.82 -12.02
N PRO A 41 9.30 -15.87 -12.33
CA PRO A 41 9.12 -16.67 -13.56
C PRO A 41 7.78 -17.41 -13.63
N GLU A 42 7.09 -17.57 -12.51
CA GLU A 42 5.79 -18.23 -12.43
C GLU A 42 4.60 -17.25 -12.54
N VAL A 43 4.88 -15.99 -12.87
CA VAL A 43 3.88 -14.92 -12.99
C VAL A 43 3.88 -14.33 -14.39
N ASP A 44 2.70 -14.19 -14.99
CA ASP A 44 2.55 -13.50 -16.27
C ASP A 44 2.53 -11.99 -16.04
N TYR A 45 3.46 -11.27 -16.64
CA TYR A 45 3.50 -9.80 -16.58
C TYR A 45 3.01 -9.20 -17.89
N CYS A 46 1.98 -8.38 -17.80
CA CYS A 46 1.36 -7.67 -18.92
C CYS A 46 1.62 -6.16 -18.79
N LYS A 47 2.13 -5.55 -19.85
CA LYS A 47 2.25 -4.10 -19.94
C LYS A 47 0.92 -3.53 -20.42
N ALA A 48 0.26 -2.70 -19.60
CA ALA A 48 -0.94 -1.95 -19.97
C ALA A 48 -1.09 -0.71 -19.09
N ASP A 49 -1.57 0.37 -19.68
CA ASP A 49 -1.95 1.57 -18.96
C ASP A 49 -3.45 1.57 -18.67
N ILE A 50 -3.80 1.38 -17.42
CA ILE A 50 -5.21 1.32 -17.01
C ILE A 50 -6.00 2.61 -17.25
N ARG A 51 -5.32 3.75 -17.46
CA ARG A 51 -5.94 5.02 -17.84
C ARG A 51 -6.53 4.98 -19.26
N ASN A 52 -5.99 4.10 -20.11
CA ASN A 52 -6.51 3.83 -21.44
C ASN A 52 -7.55 2.71 -21.34
N SER A 53 -8.79 2.99 -21.78
CA SER A 53 -9.90 2.04 -21.72
C SER A 53 -9.69 0.80 -22.60
N ASP A 54 -9.03 0.96 -23.75
CA ASP A 54 -8.76 -0.14 -24.67
C ASP A 54 -7.73 -1.10 -24.08
N ASP A 55 -6.64 -0.56 -23.48
CA ASP A 55 -5.62 -1.34 -22.79
C ASP A 55 -6.23 -2.11 -21.60
N ALA A 56 -6.99 -1.40 -20.75
CA ALA A 56 -7.66 -2.00 -19.60
C ALA A 56 -8.64 -3.10 -20.05
N GLY A 57 -9.46 -2.83 -21.08
CA GLY A 57 -10.39 -3.79 -21.65
C GLY A 57 -9.67 -5.00 -22.26
N ALA A 58 -8.59 -4.79 -23.01
CA ALA A 58 -7.84 -5.87 -23.65
C ALA A 58 -7.21 -6.81 -22.62
N VAL A 59 -6.54 -6.25 -21.58
CA VAL A 59 -5.88 -7.07 -20.55
C VAL A 59 -6.89 -7.82 -19.68
N VAL A 60 -8.02 -7.22 -19.32
CA VAL A 60 -9.06 -7.89 -18.54
C VAL A 60 -9.70 -9.03 -19.34
N ARG A 61 -10.04 -8.82 -20.62
CA ARG A 61 -10.59 -9.87 -21.49
C ARG A 61 -9.59 -11.01 -21.70
N ALA A 62 -8.33 -10.71 -21.99
CA ALA A 62 -7.29 -11.74 -22.17
C ALA A 62 -7.03 -12.53 -20.89
N ALA A 63 -6.99 -11.85 -19.74
CA ALA A 63 -6.85 -12.48 -18.44
C ALA A 63 -8.08 -13.34 -18.09
N ASN A 64 -9.30 -12.92 -18.43
CA ASN A 64 -10.55 -13.57 -18.04
C ASN A 64 -10.51 -14.06 -16.57
N PRO A 65 -10.30 -13.15 -15.58
CA PRO A 65 -9.97 -13.52 -14.22
C PRO A 65 -11.19 -13.98 -13.41
N ASN A 66 -10.94 -14.82 -12.41
CA ASN A 66 -11.93 -15.15 -11.39
C ASN A 66 -11.93 -14.11 -10.26
N GLN A 67 -10.75 -13.52 -10.01
CA GLN A 67 -10.53 -12.50 -8.98
C GLN A 67 -9.61 -11.40 -9.50
N ILE A 68 -9.86 -10.17 -9.06
CA ILE A 68 -9.01 -9.01 -9.33
C ILE A 68 -8.61 -8.36 -8.01
N TYR A 69 -7.30 -8.19 -7.78
CA TYR A 69 -6.76 -7.30 -6.76
C TYR A 69 -6.38 -5.99 -7.43
N HIS A 70 -7.20 -4.96 -7.24
CA HIS A 70 -6.95 -3.65 -7.82
C HIS A 70 -6.09 -2.81 -6.88
N LEU A 71 -4.74 -2.99 -6.96
CA LEU A 71 -3.76 -2.25 -6.17
C LEU A 71 -3.22 -1.02 -6.90
N ALA A 72 -3.47 -0.90 -8.21
CA ALA A 72 -2.99 0.22 -9.00
C ALA A 72 -3.53 1.54 -8.46
N GLY A 73 -2.63 2.49 -8.24
CA GLY A 73 -2.98 3.81 -7.74
C GLY A 73 -1.76 4.61 -7.34
N MET A 74 -1.86 5.91 -7.46
CA MET A 74 -0.92 6.83 -6.81
C MET A 74 -1.27 6.88 -5.33
N SER A 75 -0.33 6.51 -4.45
CA SER A 75 -0.59 6.31 -3.01
C SER A 75 0.01 7.40 -2.11
N SER A 76 0.84 8.29 -2.66
CA SER A 76 1.49 9.35 -1.93
C SER A 76 0.61 10.59 -1.86
N VAL A 77 0.22 11.01 -0.65
CA VAL A 77 -0.51 12.27 -0.42
C VAL A 77 0.30 13.45 -0.94
N ARG A 78 1.62 13.47 -0.66
CA ARG A 78 2.52 14.55 -1.11
C ARG A 78 2.55 14.66 -2.63
N ASP A 79 2.72 13.54 -3.33
CA ASP A 79 2.83 13.54 -4.79
C ASP A 79 1.50 13.88 -5.45
N SER A 80 0.37 13.61 -4.79
CA SER A 80 -0.95 13.97 -5.28
C SER A 80 -1.17 15.49 -5.34
N TRP A 81 -0.55 16.26 -4.44
CA TRP A 81 -0.56 17.72 -4.50
C TRP A 81 0.27 18.27 -5.66
N ASN A 82 1.39 17.59 -5.97
CA ASN A 82 2.26 17.98 -7.09
C ASN A 82 1.66 17.60 -8.44
N ASN A 83 0.90 16.49 -8.49
CA ASN A 83 0.36 15.91 -9.72
C ASN A 83 -1.12 15.53 -9.58
N PRO A 84 -2.04 16.47 -9.26
CA PRO A 84 -3.44 16.14 -8.97
C PRO A 84 -4.17 15.53 -10.17
N ARG A 85 -3.86 16.01 -11.39
CA ARG A 85 -4.45 15.46 -12.62
C ARG A 85 -4.04 14.01 -12.85
N LEU A 86 -2.77 13.70 -12.74
CA LEU A 86 -2.30 12.32 -12.89
C LEU A 86 -2.88 11.41 -11.80
N THR A 87 -3.00 11.92 -10.56
CA THR A 87 -3.62 11.19 -9.45
C THR A 87 -5.09 10.85 -9.77
N PHE A 88 -5.83 11.80 -10.33
CA PHE A 88 -7.21 11.57 -10.77
C PHE A 88 -7.26 10.53 -11.91
N ASP A 89 -6.45 10.70 -12.94
CA ASP A 89 -6.46 9.82 -14.11
C ASP A 89 -6.13 8.36 -13.72
N VAL A 90 -5.16 8.14 -12.81
CA VAL A 90 -4.82 6.80 -12.35
C VAL A 90 -5.86 6.24 -11.39
N ASN A 91 -6.23 7.01 -10.34
CA ASN A 91 -7.03 6.49 -9.23
C ASN A 91 -8.53 6.42 -9.57
N VAL A 92 -9.04 7.31 -10.43
CA VAL A 92 -10.47 7.37 -10.78
C VAL A 92 -10.72 6.76 -12.14
N VAL A 93 -10.10 7.33 -13.20
CA VAL A 93 -10.33 6.85 -14.57
C VAL A 93 -9.81 5.42 -14.74
N GLY A 94 -8.59 5.13 -14.23
CA GLY A 94 -8.02 3.79 -14.28
C GLY A 94 -8.85 2.76 -13.52
N SER A 95 -9.37 3.11 -12.33
CA SER A 95 -10.26 2.23 -11.57
C SER A 95 -11.58 1.97 -12.32
N PHE A 96 -12.19 3.03 -12.87
CA PHE A 96 -13.42 2.91 -13.67
C PHE A 96 -13.22 1.96 -14.86
N ASN A 97 -12.16 2.13 -15.64
CA ASN A 97 -11.87 1.29 -16.80
C ASN A 97 -11.70 -0.20 -16.42
N ILE A 98 -11.03 -0.49 -15.30
CA ILE A 98 -10.89 -1.88 -14.80
C ILE A 98 -12.24 -2.43 -14.34
N PHE A 99 -13.04 -1.66 -13.59
CA PHE A 99 -14.34 -2.12 -13.10
C PHE A 99 -15.32 -2.37 -14.25
N GLU A 100 -15.41 -1.42 -15.20
CA GLU A 100 -16.29 -1.56 -16.37
C GLU A 100 -15.90 -2.79 -17.20
N ALA A 101 -14.61 -2.93 -17.54
CA ALA A 101 -14.13 -4.07 -18.32
C ALA A 101 -14.38 -5.42 -17.61
N ALA A 102 -14.15 -5.48 -16.31
CA ALA A 102 -14.30 -6.71 -15.53
C ALA A 102 -15.78 -7.09 -15.32
N MET A 103 -16.62 -6.12 -15.01
CA MET A 103 -18.05 -6.35 -14.79
C MET A 103 -18.81 -6.59 -16.10
N GLY A 104 -18.24 -6.22 -17.26
CA GLY A 104 -18.74 -6.54 -18.60
C GLY A 104 -18.37 -7.95 -19.10
N LEU A 105 -17.61 -8.75 -18.37
CA LEU A 105 -17.30 -10.13 -18.76
C LEU A 105 -18.53 -11.03 -18.64
N PRO A 106 -18.66 -12.10 -19.45
CA PRO A 106 -19.75 -13.07 -19.33
C PRO A 106 -19.84 -13.72 -17.93
N SER A 107 -18.70 -13.81 -17.22
CA SER A 107 -18.63 -14.26 -15.83
C SER A 107 -17.80 -13.24 -15.03
N PRO A 108 -18.45 -12.20 -14.48
CA PRO A 108 -17.77 -11.13 -13.78
C PRO A 108 -17.01 -11.64 -12.55
N PRO A 109 -15.74 -11.20 -12.35
CA PRO A 109 -14.93 -11.61 -11.21
C PRO A 109 -15.36 -10.93 -9.91
N ARG A 110 -14.87 -11.44 -8.78
CA ARG A 110 -14.82 -10.67 -7.54
C ARG A 110 -13.62 -9.72 -7.58
N ILE A 111 -13.84 -8.46 -7.23
CA ILE A 111 -12.83 -7.41 -7.30
C ILE A 111 -12.61 -6.84 -5.91
N LEU A 112 -11.35 -6.75 -5.48
CA LEU A 112 -10.95 -5.95 -4.34
C LEU A 112 -10.49 -4.58 -4.83
N ASN A 113 -11.24 -3.54 -4.49
CA ASN A 113 -10.85 -2.14 -4.66
C ASN A 113 -10.09 -1.69 -3.40
N VAL A 114 -8.80 -1.37 -3.54
CA VAL A 114 -8.00 -0.88 -2.41
C VAL A 114 -8.15 0.64 -2.29
N SER A 115 -8.85 1.05 -1.23
CA SER A 115 -9.02 2.42 -0.79
C SER A 115 -8.08 2.75 0.38
N THR A 116 -8.40 3.77 1.17
CA THR A 116 -7.53 4.30 2.22
C THR A 116 -8.32 4.84 3.40
N SER A 117 -7.73 4.82 4.60
CA SER A 117 -8.26 5.53 5.77
C SER A 117 -8.26 7.05 5.62
N GLN A 118 -7.50 7.61 4.67
CA GLN A 118 -7.46 9.06 4.44
C GLN A 118 -8.77 9.65 3.89
N VAL A 119 -9.75 8.82 3.54
CA VAL A 119 -11.09 9.29 3.15
C VAL A 119 -11.93 9.74 4.34
N TYR A 120 -11.59 9.32 5.56
CA TYR A 120 -12.34 9.66 6.77
C TYR A 120 -12.10 11.07 7.26
N ALA A 121 -13.14 11.66 7.83
CA ALA A 121 -13.03 12.83 8.69
C ALA A 121 -12.18 12.52 9.94
N ARG A 122 -11.61 13.55 10.54
CA ARG A 122 -10.87 13.46 11.80
C ARG A 122 -11.78 12.96 12.92
N SER A 123 -11.22 12.14 13.80
CA SER A 123 -11.96 11.57 14.93
C SER A 123 -11.03 11.30 16.11
N ASP A 124 -11.58 11.48 17.32
CA ASP A 124 -10.92 11.11 18.56
C ASP A 124 -11.23 9.65 18.98
N THR A 125 -12.04 8.95 18.19
CA THR A 125 -12.39 7.54 18.42
C THR A 125 -12.00 6.66 17.23
N ALA A 126 -12.01 5.36 17.44
CA ALA A 126 -11.75 4.39 16.37
C ALA A 126 -12.74 4.55 15.21
N LEU A 127 -12.21 4.70 13.99
CA LEU A 127 -13.00 4.90 12.78
C LEU A 127 -13.66 3.60 12.34
N THR A 128 -14.96 3.62 12.15
CA THR A 128 -15.75 2.54 11.57
C THR A 128 -16.07 2.83 10.10
N GLU A 129 -16.55 1.83 9.37
CA GLU A 129 -16.90 1.98 7.95
C GLU A 129 -18.04 2.98 7.71
N THR A 130 -18.81 3.31 8.76
CA THR A 130 -19.90 4.30 8.74
C THR A 130 -19.48 5.68 9.26
N SER A 131 -18.22 5.85 9.68
CA SER A 131 -17.69 7.14 10.10
C SER A 131 -17.76 8.18 8.97
N PRO A 132 -17.97 9.47 9.27
CA PRO A 132 -18.03 10.52 8.26
C PRO A 132 -16.78 10.57 7.39
N LEU A 133 -16.97 10.99 6.14
CA LEU A 133 -15.88 11.19 5.18
C LEU A 133 -15.57 12.68 5.04
N ASP A 134 -14.29 13.03 5.00
CA ASP A 134 -13.78 14.38 4.75
C ASP A 134 -12.38 14.28 4.08
N PRO A 135 -12.33 13.89 2.80
CA PRO A 135 -11.07 13.69 2.09
C PRO A 135 -10.37 15.03 1.86
N ASP A 136 -9.29 15.29 2.59
CA ASP A 136 -8.58 16.57 2.70
C ASP A 136 -7.40 16.72 1.71
N SER A 137 -7.23 15.80 0.78
CA SER A 137 -6.15 15.83 -0.22
C SER A 137 -6.62 15.28 -1.57
N PRO A 138 -5.94 15.62 -2.70
CA PRO A 138 -6.25 15.04 -4.00
C PRO A 138 -6.22 13.51 -4.00
N TYR A 139 -5.26 12.91 -3.28
CA TYR A 139 -5.21 11.46 -3.08
C TYR A 139 -6.48 10.93 -2.40
N ALA A 140 -6.83 11.47 -1.24
CA ALA A 140 -8.01 11.04 -0.49
C ALA A 140 -9.30 11.23 -1.29
N ALA A 141 -9.46 12.39 -1.96
CA ALA A 141 -10.60 12.69 -2.81
C ALA A 141 -10.73 11.68 -3.95
N THR A 142 -9.64 11.36 -4.65
CA THR A 142 -9.68 10.37 -5.75
C THR A 142 -9.98 8.97 -5.26
N LYS A 143 -9.53 8.58 -4.07
CA LYS A 143 -9.88 7.28 -3.47
C LYS A 143 -11.36 7.23 -3.08
N ALA A 144 -11.92 8.29 -2.50
CA ALA A 144 -13.36 8.40 -2.22
C ALA A 144 -14.20 8.33 -3.50
N MET A 145 -13.77 9.00 -4.60
CA MET A 145 -14.42 8.90 -5.90
C MET A 145 -14.40 7.47 -6.45
N ALA A 146 -13.26 6.76 -6.33
CA ALA A 146 -13.17 5.37 -6.75
C ALA A 146 -14.10 4.44 -5.92
N GLU A 147 -14.32 4.72 -4.63
CA GLU A 147 -15.33 4.01 -3.83
C GLU A 147 -16.75 4.26 -4.35
N LEU A 148 -17.09 5.50 -4.70
CA LEU A 148 -18.41 5.84 -5.25
C LEU A 148 -18.69 5.12 -6.57
N LEU A 149 -17.67 4.91 -7.41
CA LEU A 149 -17.82 4.13 -8.65
C LEU A 149 -18.26 2.68 -8.39
N THR A 150 -17.97 2.11 -7.21
CA THR A 150 -18.34 0.73 -6.90
C THR A 150 -19.83 0.56 -6.59
N VAL A 151 -20.54 1.64 -6.25
CA VAL A 151 -21.97 1.62 -5.86
C VAL A 151 -22.86 1.08 -6.98
N GLN A 152 -22.55 1.41 -8.24
CA GLN A 152 -23.33 0.92 -9.40
C GLN A 152 -23.29 -0.60 -9.54
N TYR A 153 -22.32 -1.29 -8.96
CA TYR A 153 -22.15 -2.74 -9.01
C TYR A 153 -22.62 -3.47 -7.74
N LYS A 154 -23.21 -2.74 -6.78
CA LYS A 154 -23.63 -3.31 -5.49
C LYS A 154 -24.64 -4.45 -5.61
N ASN A 155 -25.53 -4.38 -6.61
CA ASN A 155 -26.61 -5.34 -6.81
C ASN A 155 -26.31 -6.36 -7.92
N CYS A 156 -25.05 -6.53 -8.32
CA CYS A 156 -24.69 -7.56 -9.30
C CYS A 156 -24.97 -8.96 -8.76
N THR A 157 -25.60 -9.79 -9.58
CA THR A 157 -25.97 -11.17 -9.21
C THR A 157 -24.77 -12.14 -9.24
N SER A 158 -23.70 -11.78 -9.97
CA SER A 158 -22.44 -12.53 -10.03
C SER A 158 -21.26 -11.58 -10.00
N GLY A 159 -20.14 -12.01 -9.44
CA GLY A 159 -18.98 -11.16 -9.23
C GLY A 159 -19.23 -10.08 -8.17
N GLY A 160 -18.70 -8.88 -8.43
CA GLY A 160 -18.92 -7.70 -7.60
C GLY A 160 -17.67 -7.16 -6.94
N ILE A 161 -17.78 -5.96 -6.38
CA ILE A 161 -16.66 -5.20 -5.86
C ILE A 161 -16.74 -5.12 -4.33
N ILE A 162 -15.62 -5.37 -3.67
CA ILE A 162 -15.40 -5.17 -2.23
C ILE A 162 -14.41 -4.06 -2.07
N THR A 163 -14.65 -3.11 -1.18
CA THR A 163 -13.71 -2.01 -0.93
C THR A 163 -13.00 -2.23 0.41
N ALA A 164 -11.65 -2.19 0.37
CA ALA A 164 -10.79 -2.23 1.54
C ALA A 164 -10.25 -0.84 1.85
N ARG A 165 -10.68 -0.19 2.93
CA ARG A 165 -10.06 1.03 3.46
C ARG A 165 -8.85 0.64 4.30
N ALA A 166 -7.68 0.61 3.64
CA ALA A 166 -6.44 0.28 4.31
C ALA A 166 -5.94 1.45 5.16
N PHE A 167 -5.61 1.17 6.42
CA PHE A 167 -4.85 2.08 7.28
C PHE A 167 -3.35 1.99 6.95
N ASN A 168 -2.51 2.74 7.69
CA ASN A 168 -1.10 2.71 7.33
C ASN A 168 -0.56 1.30 7.49
N HIS A 169 0.21 0.88 6.53
CA HIS A 169 0.90 -0.40 6.57
C HIS A 169 2.35 -0.22 6.15
N THR A 170 3.21 -1.08 6.65
CA THR A 170 4.65 -0.99 6.42
C THR A 170 5.31 -2.36 6.37
N GLY A 171 6.55 -2.38 5.91
CA GLY A 171 7.40 -3.57 5.85
C GLY A 171 8.60 -3.35 4.94
N PRO A 172 9.52 -4.30 4.88
CA PRO A 172 10.66 -4.29 3.98
C PRO A 172 10.28 -4.01 2.52
N GLY A 173 11.03 -3.14 1.84
CA GLY A 173 10.76 -2.76 0.44
C GLY A 173 9.82 -1.57 0.25
N GLN A 174 9.23 -1.03 1.32
CA GLN A 174 8.45 0.20 1.21
C GLN A 174 9.33 1.41 0.94
N SER A 175 8.85 2.34 0.10
CA SER A 175 9.57 3.57 -0.25
C SER A 175 9.89 4.44 0.97
N PRO A 176 11.10 5.05 1.04
CA PRO A 176 11.47 5.97 2.11
C PRO A 176 10.74 7.32 2.05
N SER A 177 9.85 7.51 1.09
CA SER A 177 8.90 8.64 1.09
C SER A 177 7.83 8.52 2.20
N PHE A 178 7.64 7.32 2.76
CA PHE A 178 6.77 7.06 3.91
C PHE A 178 7.53 7.13 5.23
N VAL A 179 6.81 7.43 6.31
CA VAL A 179 7.42 7.81 7.60
C VAL A 179 8.31 6.74 8.21
N LEU A 180 7.84 5.49 8.36
CA LEU A 180 8.62 4.43 9.01
C LEU A 180 9.82 3.97 8.18
N PRO A 181 9.70 3.74 6.87
CA PRO A 181 10.87 3.49 6.02
C PRO A 181 11.85 4.65 5.99
N SER A 182 11.39 5.92 6.06
CA SER A 182 12.27 7.09 6.15
C SER A 182 13.11 7.06 7.41
N PHE A 183 12.51 6.72 8.56
CA PHE A 183 13.25 6.60 9.82
C PHE A 183 14.29 5.47 9.75
N ALA A 184 13.86 4.28 9.32
CA ALA A 184 14.73 3.12 9.22
C ALA A 184 15.91 3.34 8.25
N LYS A 185 15.65 4.01 7.09
CA LYS A 185 16.70 4.34 6.12
C LYS A 185 17.73 5.31 6.74
N GLN A 186 17.29 6.42 7.32
CA GLN A 186 18.19 7.40 7.94
C GLN A 186 19.04 6.76 9.06
N LEU A 187 18.43 5.92 9.91
CA LEU A 187 19.16 5.20 10.96
C LEU A 187 20.23 4.27 10.38
N ALA A 188 19.92 3.52 9.34
CA ALA A 188 20.87 2.64 8.68
C ALA A 188 21.99 3.42 7.95
N GLU A 189 21.70 4.58 7.35
CA GLU A 189 22.71 5.48 6.76
C GLU A 189 23.65 6.07 7.81
N MET A 190 23.15 6.41 9.01
CA MET A 190 23.96 6.87 10.14
C MET A 190 24.87 5.76 10.67
N GLU A 191 24.36 4.53 10.79
CA GLU A 191 25.16 3.36 11.19
C GLU A 191 26.29 3.05 10.20
N ALA A 192 26.03 3.28 8.91
CA ALA A 192 27.05 3.14 7.85
C ALA A 192 28.02 4.34 7.76
N GLY A 193 27.84 5.39 8.58
CA GLY A 193 28.67 6.60 8.54
C GLY A 193 28.46 7.50 7.32
N LEU A 194 27.37 7.28 6.55
CA LEU A 194 27.08 8.03 5.34
C LEU A 194 26.50 9.41 5.60
N ILE A 195 25.82 9.59 6.73
CA ILE A 195 25.23 10.86 7.16
C ILE A 195 25.53 11.11 8.64
N PRO A 196 25.54 12.38 9.09
CA PRO A 196 25.68 12.72 10.51
C PRO A 196 24.55 12.08 11.37
N PRO A 197 24.77 11.81 12.67
CA PRO A 197 23.80 11.17 13.55
C PRO A 197 22.67 12.14 13.98
N VAL A 198 22.02 12.76 12.99
CA VAL A 198 20.90 13.69 13.14
C VAL A 198 19.72 13.18 12.33
N LEU A 199 18.69 12.66 13.00
CA LEU A 199 17.49 12.14 12.37
C LEU A 199 16.49 13.28 12.10
N LYS A 200 16.21 13.52 10.85
CA LYS A 200 15.21 14.52 10.41
C LYS A 200 13.80 13.91 10.46
N VAL A 201 12.94 14.51 11.27
CA VAL A 201 11.57 14.09 11.50
C VAL A 201 10.55 15.20 11.14
N GLY A 202 9.33 14.81 10.84
CA GLY A 202 8.18 15.72 10.86
C GLY A 202 7.54 15.76 12.25
N ASN A 203 6.19 15.86 12.29
CA ASN A 203 5.45 15.79 13.54
C ASN A 203 5.40 14.33 14.04
N ILE A 204 6.06 14.05 15.16
CA ILE A 204 6.09 12.73 15.81
C ILE A 204 5.10 12.60 16.96
N GLU A 205 4.38 13.68 17.32
CA GLU A 205 3.38 13.71 18.40
C GLU A 205 1.99 13.24 17.92
N VAL A 206 1.92 12.64 16.74
CA VAL A 206 0.67 12.11 16.18
C VAL A 206 0.58 10.59 16.36
N LYS A 207 -0.65 10.10 16.52
CA LYS A 207 -0.92 8.66 16.61
C LYS A 207 -1.45 8.11 15.30
N ARG A 208 -0.94 6.96 14.88
CA ARG A 208 -1.34 6.27 13.65
C ARG A 208 -1.56 4.78 13.93
N ASP A 209 -2.38 4.17 13.10
CA ASP A 209 -2.60 2.73 13.06
C ASP A 209 -1.65 2.14 12.03
N PHE A 210 -0.80 1.22 12.45
CA PHE A 210 0.14 0.52 11.58
C PHE A 210 -0.11 -0.97 11.57
N THR A 211 -0.15 -1.55 10.38
CA THR A 211 -0.29 -3.00 10.16
C THR A 211 0.91 -3.49 9.34
N ASP A 212 1.39 -4.68 9.60
CA ASP A 212 2.38 -5.32 8.74
C ASP A 212 1.79 -5.62 7.36
N VAL A 213 2.55 -5.42 6.30
CA VAL A 213 2.11 -5.67 4.92
C VAL A 213 1.69 -7.13 4.69
N ARG A 214 2.24 -8.10 5.42
CA ARG A 214 1.87 -9.52 5.36
C ARG A 214 0.46 -9.75 5.89
N ASP A 215 0.08 -9.06 6.96
CA ASP A 215 -1.29 -9.10 7.48
C ASP A 215 -2.27 -8.40 6.54
N VAL A 216 -1.83 -7.32 5.87
CA VAL A 216 -2.65 -6.62 4.88
C VAL A 216 -2.97 -7.50 3.68
N VAL A 217 -2.00 -8.21 3.11
CA VAL A 217 -2.27 -9.12 1.99
C VAL A 217 -3.14 -10.31 2.40
N ALA A 218 -2.99 -10.80 3.64
CA ALA A 218 -3.89 -11.80 4.21
C ALA A 218 -5.33 -11.25 4.34
N ALA A 219 -5.50 -10.00 4.81
CA ALA A 219 -6.81 -9.33 4.84
C ALA A 219 -7.45 -9.25 3.45
N TYR A 220 -6.68 -8.84 2.45
CA TYR A 220 -7.15 -8.73 1.07
C TYR A 220 -7.63 -10.07 0.52
N HIS A 221 -6.90 -11.15 0.82
CA HIS A 221 -7.29 -12.50 0.44
C HIS A 221 -8.61 -12.93 1.13
N GLU A 222 -8.71 -12.73 2.43
CA GLU A 222 -9.90 -13.06 3.20
C GLU A 222 -11.13 -12.28 2.71
N LEU A 223 -10.97 -10.98 2.43
CA LEU A 223 -12.04 -10.16 1.88
C LEU A 223 -12.53 -10.68 0.53
N LEU A 224 -11.63 -10.98 -0.42
CA LEU A 224 -12.05 -11.52 -1.72
C LEU A 224 -12.72 -12.89 -1.64
N ASN A 225 -12.40 -13.69 -0.64
CA ASN A 225 -12.99 -15.04 -0.52
C ASN A 225 -14.28 -15.08 0.32
N LYS A 226 -14.40 -14.25 1.38
CA LYS A 226 -15.47 -14.38 2.38
C LYS A 226 -16.39 -13.17 2.50
N ALA A 227 -15.89 -11.95 2.20
CA ALA A 227 -16.66 -10.74 2.44
C ALA A 227 -17.84 -10.58 1.47
N ARG A 228 -18.83 -9.82 1.88
CA ARG A 228 -19.98 -9.47 1.03
C ARG A 228 -19.57 -8.45 -0.03
N THR A 229 -19.99 -8.69 -1.27
CA THR A 229 -19.82 -7.74 -2.38
C THR A 229 -20.66 -6.49 -2.15
N GLY A 230 -20.17 -5.34 -2.62
CA GLY A 230 -20.80 -4.04 -2.43
C GLY A 230 -20.57 -3.44 -1.05
N GLU A 231 -19.78 -4.09 -0.19
CA GLU A 231 -19.47 -3.64 1.16
C GLU A 231 -18.05 -3.06 1.27
N ILE A 232 -17.88 -2.21 2.28
CA ILE A 232 -16.60 -1.57 2.64
C ILE A 232 -16.10 -2.20 3.94
N TYR A 233 -14.78 -2.40 4.06
CA TYR A 233 -14.13 -2.96 5.24
C TYR A 233 -12.86 -2.18 5.58
N ASN A 234 -12.69 -1.86 6.86
CA ASN A 234 -11.43 -1.35 7.37
C ASN A 234 -10.40 -2.48 7.46
N VAL A 235 -9.20 -2.21 6.95
CA VAL A 235 -8.02 -3.07 7.14
C VAL A 235 -7.03 -2.31 8.00
N CYS A 236 -6.96 -2.67 9.29
CA CYS A 236 -6.24 -1.91 10.31
C CYS A 236 -5.80 -2.84 11.46
N SER A 237 -4.88 -2.35 12.30
CA SER A 237 -4.50 -3.06 13.53
C SER A 237 -5.46 -2.82 14.69
N GLY A 238 -6.26 -1.75 14.62
CA GLY A 238 -7.14 -1.31 15.70
C GLY A 238 -6.42 -0.56 16.82
N ARG A 239 -5.14 -0.20 16.64
CA ARG A 239 -4.31 0.44 17.66
C ARG A 239 -3.77 1.79 17.20
N ALA A 240 -3.97 2.81 18.02
CA ALA A 240 -3.37 4.13 17.84
C ALA A 240 -1.98 4.16 18.49
N VAL A 241 -0.91 4.12 17.69
CA VAL A 241 0.49 4.11 18.18
C VAL A 241 1.09 5.50 17.96
N LEU A 242 1.72 6.07 18.99
CA LEU A 242 2.42 7.36 18.91
C LEU A 242 3.69 7.21 18.04
N LEU A 243 3.90 8.10 17.08
CA LEU A 243 5.09 8.03 16.21
C LEU A 243 6.40 8.18 16.99
N ALA A 244 6.41 8.98 18.07
CA ALA A 244 7.56 9.10 18.94
C ALA A 244 7.92 7.77 19.63
N ASP A 245 6.94 6.92 19.97
CA ASP A 245 7.20 5.60 20.57
C ASP A 245 7.75 4.63 19.53
N VAL A 246 7.19 4.64 18.31
CA VAL A 246 7.69 3.84 17.17
C VAL A 246 9.14 4.22 16.85
N LEU A 247 9.44 5.50 16.86
CA LEU A 247 10.78 5.99 16.63
C LEU A 247 11.75 5.54 17.73
N ARG A 248 11.33 5.60 19.00
CA ARG A 248 12.11 5.10 20.12
C ARG A 248 12.43 3.62 20.00
N GLU A 249 11.47 2.81 19.57
CA GLU A 249 11.67 1.38 19.31
C GLU A 249 12.71 1.14 18.20
N LEU A 250 12.65 1.91 17.11
CA LEU A 250 13.68 1.84 16.05
C LEU A 250 15.06 2.24 16.57
N GLN A 251 15.15 3.31 17.38
CA GLN A 251 16.40 3.77 17.96
C GLN A 251 17.03 2.76 18.93
N GLN A 252 16.23 2.01 19.70
CA GLN A 252 16.72 0.94 20.57
C GLN A 252 17.40 -0.20 19.80
N ASN A 253 17.04 -0.38 18.52
CA ASN A 253 17.66 -1.34 17.63
C ASN A 253 18.79 -0.74 16.78
N CYS A 254 19.13 0.55 16.97
CA CYS A 254 20.21 1.26 16.27
C CYS A 254 21.46 1.31 17.14
N SER A 255 22.62 1.11 16.53
CA SER A 255 23.93 1.08 17.23
C SER A 255 24.52 2.48 17.49
N VAL A 256 23.92 3.54 16.91
CA VAL A 256 24.42 4.92 16.98
C VAL A 256 23.48 5.78 17.81
N ALA A 257 24.03 6.60 18.70
CA ALA A 257 23.25 7.61 19.42
C ALA A 257 22.83 8.74 18.46
N VAL A 258 21.52 8.99 18.39
CA VAL A 258 20.91 9.86 17.37
C VAL A 258 20.24 11.06 18.01
N LYS A 259 20.54 12.27 17.48
CA LYS A 259 19.83 13.51 17.80
C LYS A 259 18.64 13.68 16.88
N LEU A 260 17.50 14.12 17.42
CA LEU A 260 16.31 14.44 16.62
C LEU A 260 16.33 15.91 16.19
N GLU A 261 15.95 16.15 14.94
CA GLU A 261 15.78 17.48 14.37
C GLU A 261 14.46 17.54 13.60
N VAL A 262 13.62 18.52 13.94
CA VAL A 262 12.35 18.74 13.20
C VAL A 262 12.66 19.44 11.89
N ASP A 263 12.31 18.78 10.79
CA ASP A 263 12.42 19.31 9.42
C ASP A 263 11.06 19.89 9.00
N SER A 264 11.00 21.20 8.83
CA SER A 264 9.78 21.91 8.44
C SER A 264 9.20 21.44 7.10
N ALA A 265 10.04 20.96 6.18
CA ALA A 265 9.59 20.41 4.88
C ALA A 265 8.83 19.08 5.03
N ARG A 266 8.89 18.45 6.20
CA ARG A 266 8.17 17.22 6.53
C ARG A 266 6.88 17.48 7.33
N LEU A 267 6.63 18.70 7.76
CA LEU A 267 5.40 19.07 8.45
C LEU A 267 4.24 19.18 7.44
N ARG A 268 3.07 18.73 7.86
CA ARG A 268 1.83 18.92 7.10
C ARG A 268 1.09 20.15 7.65
N PRO A 269 0.55 21.03 6.78
CA PRO A 269 -0.21 22.21 7.22
C PRO A 269 -1.39 21.85 8.12
N ILE A 270 -2.00 20.72 7.83
CA ILE A 270 -3.16 20.19 8.53
C ILE A 270 -2.91 18.70 8.79
N GLU A 271 -2.84 18.30 10.06
CA GLU A 271 -2.60 16.93 10.45
C GLU A 271 -3.56 16.49 11.58
N ALA A 272 -4.24 15.36 11.40
CA ALA A 272 -5.07 14.77 12.44
C ALA A 272 -4.17 14.30 13.60
N PRO A 273 -4.46 14.65 14.86
CA PRO A 273 -3.70 14.21 16.03
C PRO A 273 -3.64 12.68 16.13
N GLN A 274 -4.72 12.02 15.76
CA GLN A 274 -4.78 10.57 15.68
C GLN A 274 -5.64 10.08 14.52
N MET A 275 -5.30 8.85 14.03
CA MET A 275 -6.09 8.14 13.03
C MET A 275 -5.88 6.65 13.22
N PHE A 276 -6.91 5.93 13.66
CA PHE A 276 -6.90 4.48 13.86
C PHE A 276 -8.28 3.89 13.58
N GLY A 277 -8.32 2.63 13.18
CA GLY A 277 -9.52 1.97 12.71
C GLY A 277 -10.15 1.03 13.73
N ASN A 278 -11.41 0.69 13.49
CA ASN A 278 -12.10 -0.43 14.11
C ASN A 278 -12.10 -1.61 13.13
N LEU A 279 -11.54 -2.75 13.53
CA LEU A 279 -11.46 -3.97 12.72
C LEU A 279 -12.64 -4.93 12.96
N GLY A 280 -13.62 -4.57 13.77
CA GLY A 280 -14.70 -5.46 14.19
C GLY A 280 -15.50 -6.05 13.02
N LYS A 281 -15.76 -5.30 11.96
CA LYS A 281 -16.50 -5.77 10.79
C LYS A 281 -15.73 -6.85 10.02
N ILE A 282 -14.50 -6.58 9.63
CA ILE A 282 -13.68 -7.57 8.91
C ILE A 282 -13.45 -8.81 9.76
N GLN A 283 -13.20 -8.65 11.07
CA GLN A 283 -13.00 -9.77 11.99
C GLN A 283 -14.24 -10.64 12.11
N SER A 284 -15.42 -10.05 12.28
CA SER A 284 -16.67 -10.81 12.44
C SER A 284 -17.08 -11.55 11.18
N GLU A 285 -16.85 -10.96 9.99
CA GLU A 285 -17.32 -11.53 8.73
C GLU A 285 -16.30 -12.48 8.07
N THR A 286 -14.99 -12.29 8.32
CA THR A 286 -13.95 -13.09 7.67
C THR A 286 -13.10 -13.93 8.64
N GLY A 287 -13.11 -13.59 9.92
CA GLY A 287 -12.22 -14.14 10.93
C GLY A 287 -10.81 -13.54 10.93
N TRP A 288 -10.53 -12.61 10.01
CA TRP A 288 -9.20 -12.01 9.92
C TRP A 288 -8.88 -11.11 11.12
N ARG A 289 -7.64 -11.17 11.55
CA ARG A 289 -7.02 -10.26 12.52
C ARG A 289 -5.51 -10.17 12.24
N PRO A 290 -4.86 -9.04 12.54
CA PRO A 290 -3.41 -8.92 12.37
C PRO A 290 -2.69 -9.88 13.32
N GLN A 291 -1.61 -10.50 12.85
CA GLN A 291 -0.82 -11.51 13.57
C GLN A 291 0.62 -11.06 13.83
N VAL A 292 1.17 -10.18 12.97
CA VAL A 292 2.57 -9.77 13.04
C VAL A 292 2.70 -8.57 13.99
N PRO A 293 3.46 -8.68 15.09
CA PRO A 293 3.74 -7.56 15.98
C PRO A 293 4.47 -6.43 15.25
N LEU A 294 4.11 -5.18 15.52
CA LEU A 294 4.74 -4.01 14.91
C LEU A 294 6.25 -3.98 15.19
N GLU A 295 6.67 -4.38 16.38
CA GLU A 295 8.06 -4.45 16.81
C GLU A 295 8.89 -5.37 15.89
N SER A 296 8.30 -6.49 15.48
CA SER A 296 8.95 -7.42 14.52
C SER A 296 9.09 -6.77 13.15
N THR A 297 8.05 -6.09 12.68
CA THR A 297 8.06 -5.34 11.40
C THR A 297 9.14 -4.25 11.40
N LEU A 298 9.28 -3.51 12.51
CA LEU A 298 10.28 -2.44 12.64
C LEU A 298 11.72 -2.98 12.60
N LYS A 299 11.98 -4.10 13.26
CA LYS A 299 13.29 -4.77 13.23
C LYS A 299 13.65 -5.23 11.82
N GLU A 300 12.70 -5.88 11.14
CA GLU A 300 12.89 -6.33 9.76
C GLU A 300 13.06 -5.14 8.79
N LEU A 301 12.35 -4.05 8.99
CA LEU A 301 12.46 -2.84 8.18
C LEU A 301 13.84 -2.20 8.31
N LEU A 302 14.39 -2.11 9.53
CA LEU A 302 15.74 -1.60 9.77
C LEU A 302 16.80 -2.54 9.16
N ALA A 303 16.68 -3.86 9.35
CA ALA A 303 17.56 -4.85 8.74
C ALA A 303 17.56 -4.78 7.20
N TYR A 304 16.40 -4.60 6.59
CA TYR A 304 16.27 -4.40 5.14
C TYR A 304 17.10 -3.20 4.66
N TRP A 305 16.98 -2.04 5.33
CA TRP A 305 17.70 -0.84 4.92
C TRP A 305 19.22 -0.98 5.16
N ARG A 306 19.66 -1.63 6.23
CA ARG A 306 21.07 -1.97 6.44
C ARG A 306 21.64 -2.77 5.27
N THR A 307 20.97 -3.85 4.89
CA THR A 307 21.40 -4.71 3.77
C THR A 307 21.39 -3.94 2.45
N LYS A 308 20.39 -3.11 2.22
CA LYS A 308 20.28 -2.35 0.97
C LYS A 308 21.42 -1.31 0.86
N ILE A 309 21.68 -0.56 1.92
CA ILE A 309 22.74 0.45 1.94
C ILE A 309 24.12 -0.21 1.77
N GLN A 310 24.37 -1.35 2.41
CA GLN A 310 25.63 -2.09 2.23
C GLN A 310 25.85 -2.51 0.76
N ARG A 311 24.81 -2.95 0.06
CA ARG A 311 24.88 -3.27 -1.36
C ARG A 311 25.12 -2.03 -2.22
N ASP A 312 24.36 -0.96 -1.99
CA ASP A 312 24.49 0.29 -2.76
C ASP A 312 25.94 0.85 -2.62
N VAL A 313 26.56 0.78 -1.43
CA VAL A 313 27.96 1.19 -1.19
C VAL A 313 28.96 0.26 -1.88
N ALA A 314 28.72 -1.06 -1.89
CA ALA A 314 29.58 -2.00 -2.58
C ALA A 314 29.56 -1.80 -4.10
N ASP A 315 28.37 -1.65 -4.69
CA ASP A 315 28.20 -1.41 -6.11
C ASP A 315 28.87 -0.10 -6.58
N ASP A 316 28.80 0.98 -5.75
CA ASP A 316 29.48 2.25 -6.03
C ASP A 316 31.01 2.11 -5.93
N SER A 317 31.54 1.26 -5.05
CA SER A 317 32.99 1.01 -4.94
C SER A 317 33.56 0.25 -6.13
N ASP A 318 32.77 -0.67 -6.72
CA ASP A 318 33.18 -1.45 -7.88
C ASP A 318 33.04 -0.65 -9.20
N ALA A 319 32.27 0.45 -9.19
CA ALA A 319 32.06 1.33 -10.35
C ALA A 319 33.18 2.38 -10.53
N LEU A 320 34.12 2.55 -9.59
CA LEU A 320 35.27 3.45 -9.74
C LEU A 320 36.30 2.82 -10.68
N PRO A 321 36.62 3.42 -11.87
CA PRO A 321 37.60 2.87 -12.76
C PRO A 321 38.98 2.91 -12.12
N GLU A 322 39.71 1.78 -12.18
CA GLU A 322 41.16 1.70 -12.00
C GLU A 322 41.86 2.53 -13.09
N SER A 323 41.83 3.86 -12.95
CA SER A 323 42.62 4.73 -13.81
C SER A 323 43.19 5.86 -12.99
N LEU A 324 44.35 5.56 -12.36
CA LEU A 324 45.44 6.51 -12.09
C LEU A 324 46.60 5.73 -11.37
N SER A 325 47.25 4.91 -12.16
CA SER A 325 48.62 4.50 -11.86
C SER A 325 49.53 4.92 -12.99
#